data_36f98fbc51464e600210dd5701ee2a8c
#
_entry.id   36f98fbc51464e600210dd5701ee2a8c
#
_cell.length_a   1.000
_cell.length_b   1.000
_cell.length_c   1.000
_cell.angle_alpha   90.00
_cell.angle_beta   90.00
_cell.angle_gamma   90.00
#
_symmetry.space_group_name_H-M   'P 1'
#
loop_
_entity.id
_entity.type
_entity.pdbx_description
1 polymer ?
#
loop_
_entity_poly.entity_id
_entity_poly.type
_entity_poly.pdbx_seq_one_letter_code
_entity_poly.pdbx_strand_id
1 'polypeptide(L)'
;MQPRSPYLSLLLAFLLPAGSLSLAAAQARPKHPRKLPLPQAVARILSDPAVNQAHWGISVASLSGKPIYALNDGQYFNPASNAKLFTTATAYAVLPSGLTFTTLVASEAPVSSSGELAGNITIFGVGDPNISARTVPFGLKTERPGPPLAILEDMADQIVRHGVHTVAGDIVGDDTWFPFERYGIGWSWDDLQWGYGAPVSALSVNDNEVYLNAMPAAQVGDMAVASWLPRTAYYTLDNSLSTSAPGDPIKPGVERWPGSMTVRLFGRTPLGQQGFHTSLAIDDPADYAARSLKEMLLARGVRVSGTARAQHRLPSDTGDFFEQQEQPVTLHTVTLLNLQAVNPGQTLLASHVSPPLGDDLVVTNKVSQNLHAEITLRTLGKLESTDGSLVEGTRVVRQFLISAGIAPADFVLYDGCGLSMQDLVAPRAFTTLLVYAARQSWGEAFRTSLPVGGVDGSLSSRFKQPLLDGKLYAKTGTLGEARALSGYLVAASGQTVAFSIMCTDHRPSAPADRAAMDKIVAAIAESN
;
A
#
# COMPACT_ATOMS: atom_id res chain seq x y z
N MET A 1 66.22 19.19 -25.35
CA MET A 1 67.66 19.55 -24.96
C MET A 1 67.96 18.93 -23.62
N GLN A 2 68.68 17.81 -23.63
CA GLN A 2 69.52 17.34 -22.53
C GLN A 2 70.70 18.27 -22.45
N PRO A 3 71.57 18.26 -21.36
CA PRO A 3 72.22 17.06 -20.88
C PRO A 3 72.64 16.99 -19.36
N ARG A 4 72.80 15.73 -18.91
CA ARG A 4 73.96 15.06 -18.31
C ARG A 4 74.52 15.45 -16.90
N SER A 5 74.38 14.56 -15.96
CA SER A 5 75.37 13.76 -15.17
C SER A 5 76.85 14.27 -15.10
N PRO A 6 77.72 13.77 -14.22
CA PRO A 6 77.72 12.80 -13.09
C PRO A 6 78.59 13.25 -11.88
N TYR A 7 78.74 12.47 -10.79
CA TYR A 7 80.04 12.05 -10.20
C TYR A 7 79.86 10.99 -9.08
N LEU A 8 80.62 10.00 -9.25
CA LEU A 8 81.01 8.80 -8.54
C LEU A 8 81.98 9.13 -7.40
N SER A 9 81.98 8.42 -6.25
CA SER A 9 83.16 7.93 -5.48
C SER A 9 82.73 7.34 -4.14
N LEU A 10 82.89 6.14 -3.96
CA LEU A 10 83.92 5.23 -3.40
C LEU A 10 83.75 4.91 -1.90
N LEU A 11 83.47 3.62 -1.70
CA LEU A 11 83.79 2.70 -0.61
C LEU A 11 84.53 3.16 0.62
N LEU A 12 84.06 2.76 1.81
CA LEU A 12 84.91 2.04 2.79
C LEU A 12 84.02 1.09 3.63
N ALA A 13 84.38 -0.18 3.61
CA ALA A 13 83.77 -1.25 4.40
C ALA A 13 84.37 -1.28 5.82
N PHE A 14 83.53 -1.44 6.85
CA PHE A 14 83.93 -1.95 8.16
C PHE A 14 83.02 -3.06 8.57
N LEU A 15 83.57 -4.26 8.64
CA LEU A 15 83.00 -5.45 9.24
C LEU A 15 83.10 -5.36 10.77
N LEU A 16 82.03 -5.54 11.49
CA LEU A 16 81.96 -6.01 12.88
C LEU A 16 80.67 -6.84 13.12
N PRO A 17 80.66 -7.77 14.09
CA PRO A 17 80.01 -9.05 13.96
C PRO A 17 78.58 -9.06 14.44
N ALA A 18 77.88 -10.09 13.95
CA ALA A 18 76.47 -10.45 14.23
C ALA A 18 76.21 -10.67 15.71
N GLY A 19 75.29 -9.88 16.24
CA GLY A 19 74.49 -10.18 17.42
C GLY A 19 73.05 -10.27 17.07
N SER A 20 72.51 -11.48 16.87
CA SER A 20 71.10 -11.75 16.57
C SER A 20 70.23 -11.49 17.81
N LEU A 21 69.67 -10.30 17.90
CA LEU A 21 68.49 -10.03 18.75
C LEU A 21 67.21 -10.21 17.93
N SER A 22 66.62 -11.37 18.05
CA SER A 22 65.25 -11.63 17.57
C SER A 22 64.28 -10.78 18.36
N LEU A 23 63.94 -9.57 17.87
CA LEU A 23 62.74 -8.88 18.28
C LEU A 23 61.55 -9.59 17.62
N ALA A 24 60.89 -10.47 18.38
CA ALA A 24 59.57 -10.92 18.06
C ALA A 24 58.63 -9.70 18.08
N ALA A 25 58.43 -9.07 16.91
CA ALA A 25 57.36 -8.11 16.74
C ALA A 25 56.03 -8.86 16.91
N ALA A 26 55.45 -8.76 18.09
CA ALA A 26 54.05 -9.15 18.33
C ALA A 26 53.21 -8.32 17.37
N GLN A 27 52.78 -8.91 16.24
CA GLN A 27 51.77 -8.32 15.38
C GLN A 27 50.52 -8.17 16.24
N ALA A 28 50.27 -6.94 16.69
CA ALA A 28 49.01 -6.58 17.29
C ALA A 28 47.92 -6.88 16.28
N ARG A 29 47.10 -7.92 16.52
CA ARG A 29 45.91 -8.19 15.77
C ARG A 29 45.11 -6.88 15.72
N PRO A 30 44.63 -6.44 14.55
CA PRO A 30 43.80 -5.25 14.47
C PRO A 30 42.63 -5.45 15.43
N LYS A 31 42.54 -4.60 16.45
CA LYS A 31 41.41 -4.55 17.35
C LYS A 31 40.23 -4.18 16.47
N HIS A 32 39.31 -5.14 16.19
CA HIS A 32 38.03 -4.82 15.63
C HIS A 32 37.43 -3.66 16.44
N PRO A 33 36.97 -2.58 15.81
CA PRO A 33 36.39 -1.47 16.54
C PRO A 33 35.29 -2.02 17.43
N ARG A 34 35.37 -1.74 18.73
CA ARG A 34 34.39 -2.23 19.71
C ARG A 34 33.02 -1.68 19.29
N LYS A 35 32.09 -2.55 18.95
CA LYS A 35 30.73 -2.17 18.58
C LYS A 35 30.12 -1.35 19.73
N LEU A 36 29.47 -0.23 19.38
CA LEU A 36 28.77 0.60 20.37
C LEU A 36 27.53 -0.16 20.89
N PRO A 37 27.23 -0.09 22.20
CA PRO A 37 25.95 -0.54 22.71
C PRO A 37 24.78 0.16 21.98
N LEU A 38 23.68 -0.55 21.77
CA LEU A 38 22.53 -0.05 20.98
C LEU A 38 22.09 1.37 21.41
N PRO A 39 21.93 1.71 22.72
CA PRO A 39 21.53 3.06 23.10
C PRO A 39 22.52 4.14 22.63
N GLN A 40 23.82 3.87 22.69
CA GLN A 40 24.84 4.80 22.25
C GLN A 40 24.89 4.92 20.73
N ALA A 41 24.69 3.81 20.00
CA ALA A 41 24.61 3.81 18.54
C ALA A 41 23.42 4.65 18.06
N VAL A 42 22.24 4.44 18.65
CA VAL A 42 21.02 5.22 18.33
C VAL A 42 21.22 6.70 18.67
N ALA A 43 21.70 7.03 19.86
CA ALA A 43 21.95 8.42 20.26
C ALA A 43 22.89 9.13 19.27
N ARG A 44 23.95 8.45 18.83
CA ARG A 44 24.88 9.00 17.82
C ARG A 44 24.20 9.22 16.46
N ILE A 45 23.34 8.30 16.00
CA ILE A 45 22.61 8.45 14.74
C ILE A 45 21.69 9.65 14.82
N LEU A 46 20.94 9.77 15.91
CA LEU A 46 19.92 10.82 16.09
C LEU A 46 20.51 12.19 16.46
N SER A 47 21.79 12.28 16.81
CA SER A 47 22.50 13.56 17.02
C SER A 47 22.93 14.24 15.71
N ASP A 48 22.76 13.59 14.55
CA ASP A 48 23.04 14.18 13.24
C ASP A 48 22.12 15.40 13.00
N PRO A 49 22.67 16.60 12.69
CA PRO A 49 21.88 17.81 12.43
C PRO A 49 20.80 17.64 11.36
N ALA A 50 20.97 16.67 10.45
CA ALA A 50 19.97 16.41 9.39
C ALA A 50 18.68 15.74 9.90
N VAL A 51 18.67 15.19 11.12
CA VAL A 51 17.53 14.42 11.69
C VAL A 51 17.22 14.74 13.15
N ASN A 52 18.04 15.54 13.84
CA ASN A 52 17.91 15.81 15.27
C ASN A 52 16.74 16.72 15.67
N GLN A 53 16.12 17.38 14.70
CA GLN A 53 14.92 18.23 14.92
C GLN A 53 13.63 17.42 14.84
N ALA A 54 13.65 16.24 14.24
CA ALA A 54 12.47 15.39 14.12
C ALA A 54 12.18 14.66 15.45
N HIS A 55 10.91 14.31 15.65
CA HIS A 55 10.49 13.50 16.78
C HIS A 55 10.65 12.02 16.46
N TRP A 56 11.41 11.28 17.31
CA TRP A 56 11.73 9.87 17.10
C TRP A 56 11.18 8.98 18.20
N GLY A 57 10.56 7.87 17.79
CA GLY A 57 10.08 6.82 18.68
C GLY A 57 10.62 5.46 18.23
N ILE A 58 11.11 4.66 19.20
CA ILE A 58 11.68 3.35 18.92
C ILE A 58 11.26 2.38 20.01
N SER A 59 10.78 1.21 19.60
CA SER A 59 10.54 0.07 20.49
C SER A 59 11.18 -1.18 19.90
N VAL A 60 11.93 -1.94 20.69
CA VAL A 60 12.54 -3.21 20.30
C VAL A 60 12.31 -4.23 21.40
N ALA A 61 11.77 -5.39 21.03
CA ALA A 61 11.49 -6.47 21.98
C ALA A 61 11.90 -7.84 21.40
N SER A 62 12.25 -8.78 22.29
CA SER A 62 12.38 -10.20 21.92
C SER A 62 11.00 -10.79 21.61
N LEU A 63 10.94 -11.92 20.90
CA LEU A 63 9.66 -12.63 20.67
C LEU A 63 9.04 -13.24 21.95
N SER A 64 9.80 -13.24 23.07
CA SER A 64 9.23 -13.53 24.40
C SER A 64 8.51 -12.33 25.03
N GLY A 65 8.56 -11.16 24.39
CA GLY A 65 7.98 -9.92 24.91
C GLY A 65 8.90 -9.13 25.84
N LYS A 66 10.17 -9.57 26.05
CA LYS A 66 11.12 -8.83 26.90
C LYS A 66 11.61 -7.59 26.14
N PRO A 67 11.48 -6.37 26.71
CA PRO A 67 12.02 -5.16 26.12
C PRO A 67 13.55 -5.24 25.98
N ILE A 68 14.07 -4.80 24.84
CA ILE A 68 15.51 -4.71 24.52
C ILE A 68 15.96 -3.25 24.46
N TYR A 69 15.15 -2.39 23.81
CA TYR A 69 15.42 -0.97 23.73
C TYR A 69 14.12 -0.17 23.57
N ALA A 70 14.07 0.99 24.21
CA ALA A 70 12.93 1.91 24.13
C ALA A 70 13.44 3.36 24.07
N LEU A 71 12.84 4.17 23.19
CA LEU A 71 12.98 5.60 23.11
C LEU A 71 11.61 6.18 22.74
N ASN A 72 11.00 7.00 23.63
CA ASN A 72 9.69 7.60 23.39
C ASN A 72 8.61 6.59 22.95
N ASP A 73 8.76 5.32 23.31
CA ASP A 73 7.96 4.20 22.79
C ASP A 73 6.50 4.20 23.23
N GLY A 74 6.15 5.03 24.22
CA GLY A 74 4.78 5.30 24.66
C GLY A 74 4.23 6.65 24.22
N GLN A 75 4.95 7.43 23.39
CA GLN A 75 4.46 8.67 22.82
C GLN A 75 3.76 8.42 21.48
N TYR A 76 2.88 9.33 21.09
CA TYR A 76 2.14 9.21 19.83
C TYR A 76 2.95 9.66 18.63
N PHE A 77 2.81 8.91 17.56
CA PHE A 77 3.34 9.20 16.23
C PHE A 77 2.28 8.91 15.18
N ASN A 78 2.31 9.61 14.06
CA ASN A 78 1.53 9.19 12.91
C ASN A 78 2.17 7.92 12.31
N PRO A 79 1.42 6.80 12.22
CA PRO A 79 1.95 5.52 11.78
C PRO A 79 2.15 5.44 10.27
N ALA A 80 1.51 6.33 9.51
CA ALA A 80 1.37 6.18 8.07
C ALA A 80 0.95 4.74 7.73
N SER A 81 1.40 4.18 6.62
CA SER A 81 1.02 2.82 6.20
C SER A 81 1.41 1.68 7.15
N ASN A 82 2.04 1.95 8.30
CA ASN A 82 2.20 0.93 9.34
C ASN A 82 0.84 0.59 10.01
N ALA A 83 -0.18 1.46 9.92
CA ALA A 83 -1.55 1.15 10.33
C ALA A 83 -2.07 -0.14 9.68
N LYS A 84 -1.64 -0.45 8.46
CA LYS A 84 -1.97 -1.70 7.76
C LYS A 84 -1.58 -2.97 8.54
N LEU A 85 -0.56 -2.90 9.41
CA LEU A 85 -0.22 -4.03 10.28
C LEU A 85 -1.38 -4.39 11.20
N PHE A 86 -2.11 -3.40 11.72
CA PHE A 86 -3.27 -3.63 12.57
C PHE A 86 -4.43 -4.23 11.77
N THR A 87 -4.77 -3.64 10.63
CA THR A 87 -5.85 -4.13 9.76
C THR A 87 -5.59 -5.54 9.26
N THR A 88 -4.39 -5.80 8.73
CA THR A 88 -4.07 -7.12 8.15
C THR A 88 -3.88 -8.20 9.22
N ALA A 89 -3.31 -7.87 10.39
CA ALA A 89 -3.22 -8.82 11.51
C ALA A 89 -4.61 -9.20 12.03
N THR A 90 -5.54 -8.22 12.13
CA THR A 90 -6.94 -8.51 12.49
C THR A 90 -7.57 -9.44 11.46
N ALA A 91 -7.40 -9.16 10.17
CA ALA A 91 -7.94 -10.01 9.11
C ALA A 91 -7.39 -11.46 9.18
N TYR A 92 -6.07 -11.63 9.36
CA TYR A 92 -5.48 -12.96 9.56
C TYR A 92 -6.00 -13.69 10.82
N ALA A 93 -6.40 -12.94 11.84
CA ALA A 93 -6.86 -13.52 13.11
C ALA A 93 -8.31 -13.99 13.05
N VAL A 94 -9.21 -13.25 12.39
CA VAL A 94 -10.66 -13.49 12.49
C VAL A 94 -11.29 -13.95 11.16
N LEU A 95 -10.67 -13.68 10.02
CA LEU A 95 -11.17 -14.11 8.72
C LEU A 95 -10.41 -15.33 8.18
N PRO A 96 -11.07 -16.27 7.50
CA PRO A 96 -10.37 -17.38 6.87
C PRO A 96 -9.53 -16.86 5.69
N SER A 97 -8.27 -17.29 5.60
CA SER A 97 -7.36 -16.91 4.50
C SER A 97 -7.87 -17.36 3.13
N GLY A 98 -8.71 -18.41 3.09
CA GLY A 98 -9.35 -18.91 1.88
C GLY A 98 -10.65 -18.20 1.51
N LEU A 99 -11.07 -17.14 2.24
CA LEU A 99 -12.25 -16.36 1.90
C LEU A 99 -12.12 -15.77 0.50
N THR A 100 -13.15 -15.94 -0.33
CA THR A 100 -13.26 -15.36 -1.67
C THR A 100 -14.47 -14.43 -1.77
N PHE A 101 -14.47 -13.56 -2.76
CA PHE A 101 -15.56 -12.67 -3.09
C PHE A 101 -16.11 -13.06 -4.47
N THR A 102 -17.44 -13.16 -4.60
CA THR A 102 -18.05 -13.39 -5.90
C THR A 102 -18.83 -12.15 -6.34
N THR A 103 -18.29 -11.45 -7.31
CA THR A 103 -18.97 -10.34 -7.98
C THR A 103 -19.91 -10.90 -9.03
N LEU A 104 -21.18 -10.54 -8.93
CA LEU A 104 -22.25 -11.04 -9.80
C LEU A 104 -22.77 -9.93 -10.70
N VAL A 105 -23.18 -10.31 -11.92
CA VAL A 105 -24.02 -9.48 -12.78
C VAL A 105 -25.35 -10.21 -12.98
N ALA A 106 -26.44 -9.54 -12.60
CA ALA A 106 -27.76 -10.14 -12.68
C ALA A 106 -28.84 -9.13 -13.11
N SER A 107 -30.00 -9.63 -13.42
CA SER A 107 -31.20 -8.84 -13.72
C SER A 107 -32.44 -9.40 -13.01
N GLU A 108 -33.37 -8.53 -12.66
CA GLU A 108 -34.70 -8.94 -12.17
C GLU A 108 -35.58 -9.51 -13.28
N ALA A 109 -35.29 -9.19 -14.54
CA ALA A 109 -36.00 -9.71 -15.70
C ALA A 109 -35.27 -10.90 -16.33
N PRO A 110 -35.98 -11.90 -16.85
CA PRO A 110 -35.37 -12.97 -17.64
C PRO A 110 -34.99 -12.47 -19.03
N VAL A 111 -34.03 -13.15 -19.66
CA VAL A 111 -33.70 -12.96 -21.08
C VAL A 111 -34.75 -13.65 -21.93
N SER A 112 -35.41 -12.91 -22.82
CA SER A 112 -36.44 -13.47 -23.73
C SER A 112 -35.80 -14.34 -24.82
N SER A 113 -36.62 -15.10 -25.54
CA SER A 113 -36.16 -15.91 -26.70
C SER A 113 -35.58 -15.07 -27.85
N SER A 114 -35.92 -13.77 -27.91
CA SER A 114 -35.34 -12.81 -28.87
C SER A 114 -34.07 -12.14 -28.38
N GLY A 115 -33.59 -12.49 -27.19
CA GLY A 115 -32.40 -11.87 -26.58
C GLY A 115 -32.66 -10.49 -25.96
N GLU A 116 -33.94 -10.16 -25.71
CA GLU A 116 -34.30 -8.91 -25.03
C GLU A 116 -34.39 -9.15 -23.52
N LEU A 117 -33.81 -8.24 -22.76
CA LEU A 117 -33.88 -8.14 -21.32
C LEU A 117 -34.68 -6.88 -20.97
N ALA A 118 -35.94 -7.09 -20.49
CA ALA A 118 -36.90 -6.02 -20.22
C ALA A 118 -36.69 -5.40 -18.80
N GLY A 119 -35.44 -5.17 -18.42
CA GLY A 119 -35.03 -4.64 -17.10
C GLY A 119 -33.62 -4.10 -17.09
N ASN A 120 -33.15 -3.83 -15.89
CA ASN A 120 -31.77 -3.40 -15.66
C ASN A 120 -30.80 -4.58 -15.65
N ILE A 121 -29.54 -4.32 -15.99
CA ILE A 121 -28.40 -5.18 -15.64
C ILE A 121 -27.69 -4.53 -14.47
N THR A 122 -27.53 -5.26 -13.36
CA THR A 122 -26.86 -4.78 -12.17
C THR A 122 -25.59 -5.60 -11.90
N ILE A 123 -24.46 -4.93 -11.75
CA ILE A 123 -23.22 -5.50 -11.22
C ILE A 123 -23.15 -5.24 -9.71
N PHE A 124 -23.08 -6.30 -8.91
CA PHE A 124 -23.11 -6.25 -7.45
C PHE A 124 -21.71 -6.37 -6.86
N GLY A 125 -21.24 -5.29 -6.24
CA GLY A 125 -20.00 -5.27 -5.48
C GLY A 125 -20.19 -5.83 -4.07
N VAL A 126 -19.25 -6.66 -3.63
CA VAL A 126 -19.24 -7.27 -2.28
C VAL A 126 -17.91 -7.06 -1.56
N GLY A 127 -17.12 -6.10 -2.02
CA GLY A 127 -15.81 -5.81 -1.44
C GLY A 127 -14.68 -6.65 -2.04
N ASP A 128 -14.79 -7.08 -3.30
CA ASP A 128 -13.67 -7.68 -4.04
C ASP A 128 -12.66 -6.60 -4.46
N PRO A 129 -11.42 -6.57 -3.91
CA PRO A 129 -10.41 -5.60 -4.30
C PRO A 129 -9.67 -5.98 -5.60
N ASN A 130 -9.92 -7.18 -6.16
CA ASN A 130 -9.10 -7.80 -7.18
C ASN A 130 -9.73 -7.83 -8.59
N ILE A 131 -10.80 -7.06 -8.85
CA ILE A 131 -11.31 -6.87 -10.22
C ILE A 131 -10.36 -5.94 -10.98
N SER A 132 -9.13 -6.42 -11.22
CA SER A 132 -8.05 -5.66 -11.82
C SER A 132 -7.10 -6.57 -12.61
N ALA A 133 -6.16 -5.98 -13.38
CA ALA A 133 -5.10 -6.74 -14.04
C ALA A 133 -3.92 -7.07 -13.10
N ARG A 134 -4.09 -6.91 -11.79
CA ARG A 134 -3.03 -7.19 -10.82
C ARG A 134 -2.73 -8.68 -10.73
N THR A 135 -1.45 -9.03 -10.72
CA THR A 135 -1.02 -10.42 -10.52
C THR A 135 -1.19 -10.84 -9.06
N VAL A 136 -2.05 -11.81 -8.83
CA VAL A 136 -2.28 -12.45 -7.53
C VAL A 136 -2.15 -13.97 -7.73
N PRO A 137 -1.42 -14.70 -6.87
CA PRO A 137 -0.67 -14.23 -5.70
C PRO A 137 0.53 -13.35 -6.05
N PHE A 138 1.01 -12.60 -5.06
CA PHE A 138 2.16 -11.69 -5.20
C PHE A 138 3.41 -12.42 -5.70
N GLY A 139 3.99 -11.92 -6.80
CA GLY A 139 5.31 -12.31 -7.28
C GLY A 139 6.40 -11.32 -6.80
N LEU A 140 7.63 -11.45 -7.32
CA LEU A 140 8.72 -10.49 -7.02
C LEU A 140 8.40 -9.07 -7.50
N LYS A 141 7.52 -8.94 -8.49
CA LYS A 141 6.94 -7.68 -8.94
C LYS A 141 5.43 -7.84 -8.98
N THR A 142 4.73 -6.93 -8.33
CA THR A 142 3.28 -6.81 -8.48
C THR A 142 3.01 -6.00 -9.72
N GLU A 143 3.05 -6.65 -10.87
CA GLU A 143 2.76 -6.02 -12.15
C GLU A 143 1.30 -6.21 -12.53
N ARG A 144 0.81 -5.32 -13.35
CA ARG A 144 -0.50 -5.40 -14.00
C ARG A 144 -0.28 -5.67 -15.48
N PRO A 145 0.04 -6.93 -15.86
CA PRO A 145 0.53 -7.26 -17.19
C PRO A 145 -0.53 -7.23 -18.28
N GLY A 146 -1.80 -7.16 -17.89
CA GLY A 146 -2.94 -7.24 -18.80
C GLY A 146 -3.69 -5.91 -18.98
N PRO A 147 -4.73 -5.92 -19.82
CA PRO A 147 -5.68 -4.81 -19.89
C PRO A 147 -6.30 -4.56 -18.52
N PRO A 148 -6.36 -3.30 -18.05
CA PRO A 148 -6.86 -2.98 -16.70
C PRO A 148 -8.27 -3.49 -16.39
N LEU A 149 -9.13 -3.64 -17.40
CA LEU A 149 -10.53 -4.03 -17.27
C LEU A 149 -10.82 -5.45 -17.79
N ALA A 150 -9.80 -6.32 -17.93
CA ALA A 150 -9.96 -7.66 -18.53
C ALA A 150 -11.04 -8.51 -17.85
N ILE A 151 -11.17 -8.42 -16.51
CA ILE A 151 -12.21 -9.16 -15.75
C ILE A 151 -13.60 -8.63 -16.11
N LEU A 152 -13.77 -7.31 -16.18
CA LEU A 152 -15.04 -6.70 -16.55
C LEU A 152 -15.40 -6.99 -18.02
N GLU A 153 -14.40 -7.06 -18.92
CA GLU A 153 -14.58 -7.49 -20.30
C GLU A 153 -15.07 -8.94 -20.39
N ASP A 154 -14.48 -9.86 -19.61
CA ASP A 154 -14.97 -11.26 -19.55
C ASP A 154 -16.41 -11.32 -19.04
N MET A 155 -16.76 -10.52 -18.02
CA MET A 155 -18.16 -10.45 -17.55
C MET A 155 -19.11 -9.95 -18.66
N ALA A 156 -18.70 -8.96 -19.48
CA ALA A 156 -19.45 -8.53 -20.64
C ALA A 156 -19.62 -9.64 -21.70
N ASP A 157 -18.56 -10.44 -21.93
CA ASP A 157 -18.62 -11.61 -22.80
C ASP A 157 -19.55 -12.70 -22.28
N GLN A 158 -19.60 -12.92 -20.96
CA GLN A 158 -20.55 -13.83 -20.31
C GLN A 158 -21.99 -13.39 -20.57
N ILE A 159 -22.31 -12.09 -20.39
CA ILE A 159 -23.64 -11.54 -20.65
C ILE A 159 -24.09 -11.80 -22.09
N VAL A 160 -23.19 -11.57 -23.08
CA VAL A 160 -23.47 -11.84 -24.49
C VAL A 160 -23.68 -13.34 -24.74
N ARG A 161 -22.89 -14.21 -24.13
CA ARG A 161 -23.05 -15.67 -24.20
C ARG A 161 -24.38 -16.16 -23.60
N HIS A 162 -24.96 -15.44 -22.65
CA HIS A 162 -26.32 -15.68 -22.14
C HIS A 162 -27.42 -15.26 -23.15
N GLY A 163 -27.04 -14.78 -24.32
CA GLY A 163 -27.98 -14.42 -25.39
C GLY A 163 -28.59 -13.03 -25.25
N VAL A 164 -28.01 -12.14 -24.46
CA VAL A 164 -28.48 -10.76 -24.33
C VAL A 164 -28.06 -9.95 -25.57
N HIS A 165 -29.06 -9.43 -26.32
CA HIS A 165 -28.87 -8.57 -27.49
C HIS A 165 -29.41 -7.16 -27.30
N THR A 166 -30.39 -7.01 -26.40
CA THR A 166 -31.00 -5.71 -26.08
C THR A 166 -31.30 -5.63 -24.59
N VAL A 167 -30.95 -4.49 -23.98
CA VAL A 167 -31.28 -4.14 -22.60
C VAL A 167 -32.22 -2.94 -22.64
N ALA A 168 -33.46 -3.09 -22.18
CA ALA A 168 -34.42 -2.00 -22.15
C ALA A 168 -34.18 -1.02 -20.99
N GLY A 169 -33.57 -1.48 -19.91
CA GLY A 169 -33.25 -0.71 -18.70
C GLY A 169 -31.84 -0.16 -18.66
N ASP A 170 -31.43 0.20 -17.45
CA ASP A 170 -30.11 0.77 -17.11
C ASP A 170 -29.04 -0.31 -16.89
N ILE A 171 -27.77 0.11 -16.98
CA ILE A 171 -26.65 -0.63 -16.41
C ILE A 171 -26.33 0.00 -15.06
N VAL A 172 -26.43 -0.78 -13.99
CA VAL A 172 -26.34 -0.31 -12.60
C VAL A 172 -25.11 -0.88 -11.93
N GLY A 173 -24.26 -0.03 -11.35
CA GLY A 173 -23.23 -0.43 -10.41
C GLY A 173 -23.77 -0.33 -8.99
N ASP A 174 -23.88 -1.45 -8.29
CA ASP A 174 -24.41 -1.51 -6.93
C ASP A 174 -23.28 -1.77 -5.94
N ASP A 175 -23.00 -0.80 -5.08
CA ASP A 175 -22.04 -0.89 -3.98
C ASP A 175 -22.70 -0.83 -2.60
N THR A 176 -23.99 -1.07 -2.53
CA THR A 176 -24.78 -1.00 -1.28
C THR A 176 -24.36 -1.98 -0.19
N TRP A 177 -23.46 -2.91 -0.50
CA TRP A 177 -22.87 -3.84 0.47
C TRP A 177 -22.17 -3.13 1.62
N PHE A 178 -21.45 -2.02 1.33
CA PHE A 178 -20.94 -1.07 2.32
C PHE A 178 -21.77 0.22 2.32
N PRO A 179 -21.77 1.02 3.41
CA PRO A 179 -22.22 2.41 3.33
C PRO A 179 -21.33 3.22 2.37
N PHE A 180 -21.91 4.22 1.72
CA PHE A 180 -21.20 5.11 0.80
C PHE A 180 -20.33 6.12 1.56
N GLU A 181 -19.26 5.62 2.16
CA GLU A 181 -18.23 6.36 2.88
C GLU A 181 -16.91 6.25 2.11
N ARG A 182 -16.74 7.12 1.13
CA ARG A 182 -15.66 7.02 0.13
C ARG A 182 -14.26 7.16 0.69
N TYR A 183 -14.08 7.91 1.77
CA TYR A 183 -12.77 8.29 2.30
C TYR A 183 -12.69 8.06 3.80
N GLY A 184 -11.49 7.78 4.31
CA GLY A 184 -11.21 7.79 5.73
C GLY A 184 -11.26 9.21 6.32
N ILE A 185 -11.51 9.30 7.62
CA ILE A 185 -11.48 10.59 8.33
C ILE A 185 -10.03 11.10 8.37
N GLY A 186 -9.83 12.39 8.14
CA GLY A 186 -8.50 13.02 8.18
C GLY A 186 -7.63 12.77 6.94
N TRP A 187 -8.18 12.24 5.85
CA TRP A 187 -7.48 12.22 4.57
C TRP A 187 -7.34 13.64 4.02
N SER A 188 -6.15 13.96 3.50
CA SER A 188 -5.91 15.26 2.92
C SER A 188 -6.64 15.40 1.58
N TRP A 189 -7.31 16.55 1.35
CA TRP A 189 -8.11 16.76 0.15
C TRP A 189 -7.30 16.67 -1.15
N ASP A 190 -6.01 17.01 -1.11
CA ASP A 190 -5.08 16.95 -2.23
C ASP A 190 -4.56 15.55 -2.52
N ASP A 191 -4.75 14.59 -1.58
CA ASP A 191 -4.49 13.18 -1.82
C ASP A 191 -5.60 12.51 -2.63
N LEU A 192 -6.85 13.01 -2.55
CA LEU A 192 -8.04 12.36 -3.12
C LEU A 192 -8.07 12.28 -4.64
N GLN A 193 -7.22 13.03 -5.34
CA GLN A 193 -7.11 12.94 -6.80
C GLN A 193 -6.18 11.82 -7.27
N TRP A 194 -5.30 11.29 -6.41
CA TRP A 194 -4.28 10.32 -6.77
C TRP A 194 -4.73 8.88 -6.53
N GLY A 195 -4.20 7.93 -7.30
CA GLY A 195 -4.57 6.52 -7.15
C GLY A 195 -4.39 5.98 -5.73
N TYR A 196 -3.39 6.45 -4.97
CA TYR A 196 -3.22 6.04 -3.58
C TYR A 196 -4.28 6.60 -2.61
N GLY A 197 -5.01 7.65 -3.01
CA GLY A 197 -6.15 8.22 -2.30
C GLY A 197 -7.50 7.83 -2.93
N ALA A 198 -7.55 6.74 -3.69
CA ALA A 198 -8.76 6.26 -4.36
C ALA A 198 -9.90 5.99 -3.37
N PRO A 199 -11.15 6.34 -3.73
CA PRO A 199 -12.31 6.15 -2.87
C PRO A 199 -12.61 4.68 -2.63
N VAL A 200 -13.05 4.38 -1.42
CA VAL A 200 -13.49 3.04 -1.00
C VAL A 200 -14.89 2.76 -1.56
N SER A 201 -15.07 1.58 -2.15
CA SER A 201 -16.37 1.11 -2.63
C SER A 201 -16.44 -0.40 -2.52
N ALA A 202 -17.62 -0.94 -2.28
CA ALA A 202 -17.83 -2.38 -2.35
C ALA A 202 -17.73 -2.93 -3.78
N LEU A 203 -17.87 -2.06 -4.79
CA LEU A 203 -17.61 -2.35 -6.20
C LEU A 203 -16.38 -1.60 -6.66
N SER A 204 -15.23 -2.27 -6.62
CA SER A 204 -13.94 -1.71 -7.00
C SER A 204 -13.43 -2.34 -8.28
N VAL A 205 -12.99 -1.52 -9.24
CA VAL A 205 -12.45 -1.95 -10.52
C VAL A 205 -11.13 -1.25 -10.81
N ASN A 206 -10.09 -2.00 -11.16
CA ASN A 206 -8.74 -1.51 -11.43
C ASN A 206 -8.17 -0.64 -10.30
N ASP A 207 -8.33 -1.09 -9.04
CA ASP A 207 -7.95 -0.35 -7.82
C ASP A 207 -8.58 1.06 -7.74
N ASN A 208 -9.73 1.28 -8.39
CA ASN A 208 -10.44 2.55 -8.50
C ASN A 208 -9.56 3.68 -9.07
N GLU A 209 -8.70 3.36 -10.04
CA GLU A 209 -7.80 4.32 -10.67
C GLU A 209 -7.76 4.19 -12.19
N VAL A 210 -7.39 5.29 -12.85
CA VAL A 210 -7.05 5.36 -14.27
C VAL A 210 -5.67 5.99 -14.43
N TYR A 211 -4.94 5.59 -15.48
CA TYR A 211 -3.60 6.12 -15.74
C TYR A 211 -3.69 7.23 -16.79
N LEU A 212 -3.12 8.39 -16.46
CA LEU A 212 -2.90 9.48 -17.39
C LEU A 212 -1.47 9.38 -17.93
N ASN A 213 -1.36 9.22 -19.24
CA ASN A 213 -0.09 9.21 -19.96
C ASN A 213 0.00 10.46 -20.82
N ALA A 214 1.12 11.16 -20.80
CA ALA A 214 1.35 12.33 -21.63
C ALA A 214 2.76 12.27 -22.23
N MET A 215 2.85 12.26 -23.55
CA MET A 215 4.09 12.22 -24.33
C MET A 215 4.37 13.58 -24.97
N PRO A 216 5.63 14.02 -25.04
CA PRO A 216 5.95 15.23 -25.81
C PRO A 216 5.50 15.08 -27.28
N ALA A 217 5.03 16.16 -27.88
CA ALA A 217 4.71 16.21 -29.30
C ALA A 217 5.98 16.18 -30.16
N ALA A 218 5.81 16.22 -31.50
CA ALA A 218 6.93 16.17 -32.45
C ALA A 218 7.79 17.44 -32.47
N GLN A 219 7.23 18.60 -32.06
CA GLN A 219 7.90 19.89 -32.10
C GLN A 219 7.80 20.62 -30.75
N VAL A 220 8.84 21.40 -30.45
CA VAL A 220 8.85 22.31 -29.31
C VAL A 220 7.78 23.39 -29.52
N GLY A 221 6.99 23.63 -28.48
CA GLY A 221 5.87 24.56 -28.47
C GLY A 221 4.50 23.90 -28.70
N ASP A 222 4.46 22.71 -29.27
CA ASP A 222 3.20 21.98 -29.45
C ASP A 222 2.71 21.40 -28.12
N MET A 223 1.37 21.20 -28.03
CA MET A 223 0.78 20.48 -26.89
C MET A 223 1.20 19.02 -26.86
N ALA A 224 1.55 18.52 -25.68
CA ALA A 224 1.83 17.11 -25.45
C ALA A 224 0.60 16.25 -25.79
N VAL A 225 0.86 15.05 -26.32
CA VAL A 225 -0.20 14.08 -26.62
C VAL A 225 -0.54 13.33 -25.35
N ALA A 226 -1.77 13.49 -24.85
CA ALA A 226 -2.23 12.85 -23.65
C ALA A 226 -3.27 11.76 -23.93
N SER A 227 -3.28 10.69 -23.12
CA SER A 227 -4.20 9.56 -23.26
C SER A 227 -4.49 8.90 -21.91
N TRP A 228 -5.67 8.26 -21.82
CA TRP A 228 -6.07 7.45 -20.69
C TRP A 228 -5.78 5.96 -20.91
N LEU A 229 -5.40 5.26 -19.83
CA LEU A 229 -5.35 3.80 -19.76
C LEU A 229 -6.09 3.33 -18.50
N PRO A 230 -7.18 2.51 -18.61
CA PRO A 230 -7.81 2.13 -19.87
C PRO A 230 -8.35 3.34 -20.63
N ARG A 231 -8.57 3.19 -21.93
CA ARG A 231 -9.24 4.24 -22.72
C ARG A 231 -10.65 4.43 -22.17
N THR A 232 -10.97 5.64 -21.77
CA THR A 232 -12.27 5.96 -21.14
C THR A 232 -12.68 7.40 -21.44
N ALA A 233 -13.98 7.64 -21.46
CA ALA A 233 -14.60 8.97 -21.50
C ALA A 233 -15.08 9.42 -20.12
N TYR A 234 -14.68 8.72 -19.05
CA TYR A 234 -15.09 9.02 -17.68
C TYR A 234 -14.69 10.44 -17.26
N TYR A 235 -13.44 10.84 -17.56
CA TYR A 235 -12.97 12.19 -17.32
C TYR A 235 -12.79 12.99 -18.63
N THR A 236 -13.14 14.28 -18.56
CA THR A 236 -12.74 15.27 -19.57
C THR A 236 -11.33 15.75 -19.26
N LEU A 237 -10.44 15.78 -20.27
CA LEU A 237 -9.08 16.26 -20.13
C LEU A 237 -8.94 17.69 -20.70
N ASP A 238 -8.66 18.66 -19.83
CA ASP A 238 -8.22 20.02 -20.18
C ASP A 238 -6.69 19.99 -20.27
N ASN A 239 -6.16 19.83 -21.49
CA ASN A 239 -4.72 19.67 -21.73
C ASN A 239 -4.09 20.96 -22.23
N SER A 240 -3.19 21.52 -21.44
CA SER A 240 -2.31 22.64 -21.78
C SER A 240 -0.82 22.33 -21.51
N LEU A 241 -0.46 21.04 -21.38
CA LEU A 241 0.94 20.62 -21.22
C LEU A 241 1.70 20.85 -22.51
N SER A 242 2.72 21.70 -22.51
CA SER A 242 3.52 22.02 -23.69
C SER A 242 4.77 21.16 -23.82
N THR A 243 5.19 20.89 -25.05
CA THR A 243 6.49 20.28 -25.35
C THR A 243 7.58 21.34 -25.27
N SER A 244 8.56 21.15 -24.40
CA SER A 244 9.69 22.08 -24.21
C SER A 244 10.97 21.59 -24.89
N ALA A 245 12.03 22.41 -24.85
CA ALA A 245 13.31 22.06 -25.48
C ALA A 245 13.96 20.82 -24.83
N PRO A 246 14.75 20.04 -25.60
CA PRO A 246 15.51 18.93 -25.04
C PRO A 246 16.42 19.40 -23.89
N GLY A 247 16.42 18.68 -22.78
CA GLY A 247 17.22 19.00 -21.58
C GLY A 247 16.53 19.91 -20.57
N ASP A 248 15.37 20.47 -20.89
CA ASP A 248 14.56 21.18 -19.89
C ASP A 248 14.09 20.21 -18.80
N PRO A 249 13.85 20.69 -17.56
CA PRO A 249 13.27 19.85 -16.50
C PRO A 249 11.83 19.48 -16.84
N ILE A 250 11.45 18.22 -16.61
CA ILE A 250 10.06 17.76 -16.61
C ILE A 250 9.33 18.48 -15.46
N LYS A 251 8.27 19.21 -15.76
CA LYS A 251 7.43 19.94 -14.79
C LYS A 251 5.95 19.87 -15.20
N PRO A 252 5.34 18.69 -15.25
CA PRO A 252 3.92 18.57 -15.43
C PRO A 252 3.17 18.91 -14.15
N GLY A 253 2.01 19.53 -14.30
CA GLY A 253 1.03 19.68 -13.23
C GLY A 253 -0.24 18.93 -13.62
N VAL A 254 -0.83 18.24 -12.65
CA VAL A 254 -2.14 17.58 -12.78
C VAL A 254 -3.01 18.05 -11.64
N GLU A 255 -4.23 18.47 -11.95
CA GLU A 255 -5.18 18.97 -10.97
C GLU A 255 -6.57 18.45 -11.29
N ARG A 256 -7.22 17.88 -10.29
CA ARG A 256 -8.65 17.53 -10.31
C ARG A 256 -9.26 17.92 -8.97
N TRP A 257 -10.21 18.84 -8.99
CA TRP A 257 -10.95 19.22 -7.78
C TRP A 257 -11.87 18.07 -7.33
N PRO A 258 -12.09 17.88 -6.03
CA PRO A 258 -13.05 16.89 -5.53
C PRO A 258 -14.43 17.07 -6.19
N GLY A 259 -15.02 15.98 -6.66
CA GLY A 259 -16.29 15.99 -7.39
C GLY A 259 -16.23 16.50 -8.84
N SER A 260 -15.05 16.94 -9.33
CA SER A 260 -14.90 17.37 -10.72
C SER A 260 -14.68 16.20 -11.66
N MET A 261 -15.37 16.23 -12.80
CA MET A 261 -15.14 15.32 -13.93
C MET A 261 -14.12 15.86 -14.94
N THR A 262 -13.50 17.02 -14.66
CA THR A 262 -12.45 17.61 -15.48
C THR A 262 -11.10 17.47 -14.80
N VAL A 263 -10.15 16.90 -15.51
CA VAL A 263 -8.73 16.84 -15.13
C VAL A 263 -7.97 17.87 -15.95
N ARG A 264 -7.25 18.76 -15.28
CA ARG A 264 -6.36 19.74 -15.91
C ARG A 264 -4.95 19.17 -15.94
N LEU A 265 -4.33 19.20 -17.13
CA LEU A 265 -2.94 18.82 -17.35
C LEU A 265 -2.20 20.04 -17.94
N PHE A 266 -1.17 20.51 -17.22
CA PHE A 266 -0.47 21.76 -17.57
C PHE A 266 1.04 21.66 -17.32
N GLY A 267 1.78 22.73 -17.64
CA GLY A 267 3.22 22.80 -17.47
C GLY A 267 3.99 22.37 -18.71
N ARG A 268 5.08 21.60 -18.56
CA ARG A 268 5.94 21.23 -19.69
C ARG A 268 6.56 19.85 -19.56
N THR A 269 6.79 19.20 -20.73
CA THR A 269 7.51 17.95 -20.89
C THR A 269 8.55 18.10 -22.02
N PRO A 270 9.84 17.77 -21.82
CA PRO A 270 10.87 17.99 -22.82
C PRO A 270 10.78 17.03 -23.99
N LEU A 271 11.07 17.54 -25.18
CA LEU A 271 11.21 16.73 -26.39
C LEU A 271 12.29 15.64 -26.19
N GLY A 272 11.99 14.41 -26.63
CA GLY A 272 12.90 13.26 -26.54
C GLY A 272 12.92 12.55 -25.18
N GLN A 273 12.08 12.95 -24.22
CA GLN A 273 11.87 12.26 -22.95
C GLN A 273 10.75 11.21 -23.06
N GLN A 274 10.71 10.27 -22.09
CA GLN A 274 9.68 9.21 -22.03
C GLN A 274 8.28 9.72 -21.66
N GLY A 275 8.12 11.03 -21.47
CA GLY A 275 6.86 11.63 -21.08
C GLY A 275 6.58 11.54 -19.57
N PHE A 276 5.32 11.76 -19.24
CA PHE A 276 4.80 11.77 -17.87
C PHE A 276 3.71 10.72 -17.72
N HIS A 277 3.75 9.98 -16.61
CA HIS A 277 2.79 8.93 -16.29
C HIS A 277 2.35 9.08 -14.84
N THR A 278 1.05 9.02 -14.58
CA THR A 278 0.51 9.05 -13.21
C THR A 278 -0.81 8.29 -13.13
N SER A 279 -1.16 7.83 -11.92
CA SER A 279 -2.48 7.26 -11.64
C SER A 279 -3.36 8.30 -10.95
N LEU A 280 -4.61 8.37 -11.37
CA LEU A 280 -5.64 9.23 -10.81
C LEU A 280 -6.80 8.40 -10.30
N ALA A 281 -7.31 8.79 -9.15
CA ALA A 281 -8.48 8.15 -8.55
C ALA A 281 -9.73 8.35 -9.39
N ILE A 282 -10.55 7.32 -9.52
CA ILE A 282 -11.94 7.41 -10.00
C ILE A 282 -12.77 8.08 -8.90
N ASP A 283 -13.63 9.03 -9.25
CA ASP A 283 -14.44 9.76 -8.24
C ASP A 283 -15.56 8.89 -7.68
N ASP A 284 -16.24 8.12 -8.53
CA ASP A 284 -17.30 7.17 -8.16
C ASP A 284 -17.05 5.81 -8.83
N PRO A 285 -16.51 4.83 -8.08
CA PRO A 285 -16.17 3.52 -8.65
C PRO A 285 -17.36 2.73 -9.17
N ALA A 286 -18.53 2.82 -8.53
CA ALA A 286 -19.72 2.10 -8.95
C ALA A 286 -20.29 2.67 -10.27
N ASP A 287 -20.31 4.02 -10.42
CA ASP A 287 -20.68 4.68 -11.68
C ASP A 287 -19.67 4.35 -12.79
N TYR A 288 -18.37 4.33 -12.47
CA TYR A 288 -17.32 3.96 -13.42
C TYR A 288 -17.48 2.52 -13.91
N ALA A 289 -17.74 1.57 -13.01
CA ALA A 289 -17.97 0.18 -13.36
C ALA A 289 -19.20 0.01 -14.28
N ALA A 290 -20.31 0.71 -13.96
CA ALA A 290 -21.51 0.70 -14.77
C ALA A 290 -21.28 1.29 -16.17
N ARG A 291 -20.60 2.43 -16.28
CA ARG A 291 -20.25 3.06 -17.56
C ARG A 291 -19.35 2.16 -18.40
N SER A 292 -18.31 1.60 -17.77
CA SER A 292 -17.37 0.70 -18.46
C SER A 292 -18.08 -0.55 -18.98
N LEU A 293 -18.93 -1.18 -18.15
CA LEU A 293 -19.71 -2.34 -18.59
C LEU A 293 -20.67 -2.00 -19.73
N LYS A 294 -21.33 -0.83 -19.67
CA LYS A 294 -22.20 -0.35 -20.78
C LYS A 294 -21.40 -0.17 -22.08
N GLU A 295 -20.25 0.50 -22.02
CA GLU A 295 -19.38 0.70 -23.19
C GLU A 295 -18.95 -0.66 -23.79
N MET A 296 -18.59 -1.63 -22.95
CA MET A 296 -18.19 -2.97 -23.38
C MET A 296 -19.35 -3.74 -24.04
N LEU A 297 -20.57 -3.63 -23.51
CA LEU A 297 -21.75 -4.24 -24.11
C LEU A 297 -22.10 -3.61 -25.47
N LEU A 298 -22.04 -2.27 -25.56
CA LEU A 298 -22.25 -1.55 -26.85
C LEU A 298 -21.20 -1.96 -27.90
N ALA A 299 -19.92 -2.09 -27.48
CA ALA A 299 -18.84 -2.54 -28.37
C ALA A 299 -19.05 -3.99 -28.88
N ARG A 300 -19.79 -4.81 -28.17
CA ARG A 300 -20.19 -6.19 -28.53
C ARG A 300 -21.51 -6.27 -29.29
N GLY A 301 -22.09 -5.12 -29.66
CA GLY A 301 -23.34 -5.04 -30.44
C GLY A 301 -24.62 -5.17 -29.62
N VAL A 302 -24.53 -5.20 -28.28
CA VAL A 302 -25.72 -5.16 -27.43
C VAL A 302 -26.28 -3.73 -27.43
N ARG A 303 -27.57 -3.59 -27.68
CA ARG A 303 -28.28 -2.30 -27.60
C ARG A 303 -28.70 -2.05 -26.16
N VAL A 304 -28.34 -0.90 -25.58
CA VAL A 304 -28.74 -0.49 -24.24
C VAL A 304 -29.56 0.80 -24.34
N SER A 305 -30.85 0.74 -24.02
CA SER A 305 -31.78 1.88 -24.11
C SER A 305 -31.65 2.84 -22.93
N GLY A 306 -31.32 2.32 -21.77
CA GLY A 306 -31.15 3.09 -20.55
C GLY A 306 -29.77 3.73 -20.39
N THR A 307 -29.51 4.27 -19.21
CA THR A 307 -28.25 4.94 -18.83
C THR A 307 -27.35 4.01 -18.02
N ALA A 308 -26.09 4.42 -17.78
CA ALA A 308 -25.25 3.86 -16.74
C ALA A 308 -25.39 4.73 -15.48
N ARG A 309 -25.51 4.10 -14.31
CA ARG A 309 -25.64 4.80 -13.03
C ARG A 309 -25.17 3.95 -11.87
N ALA A 310 -24.81 4.60 -10.77
CA ALA A 310 -24.53 3.95 -9.51
C ALA A 310 -25.79 3.77 -8.66
N GLN A 311 -25.71 2.82 -7.72
CA GLN A 311 -26.66 2.64 -6.62
C GLN A 311 -25.87 2.51 -5.33
N HIS A 312 -26.07 3.47 -4.41
CA HIS A 312 -25.37 3.57 -3.14
C HIS A 312 -26.32 3.38 -1.96
N ARG A 313 -25.78 2.88 -0.85
CA ARG A 313 -26.41 2.93 0.46
C ARG A 313 -25.80 4.09 1.25
N LEU A 314 -26.53 5.20 1.35
CA LEU A 314 -26.04 6.36 2.09
C LEU A 314 -25.91 6.05 3.58
N PRO A 315 -24.89 6.57 4.27
CA PRO A 315 -24.80 6.48 5.72
C PRO A 315 -26.01 7.15 6.37
N SER A 316 -26.58 6.51 7.36
CA SER A 316 -27.74 7.04 8.12
C SER A 316 -27.39 7.28 9.59
N ASP A 317 -26.24 6.81 10.04
CA ASP A 317 -25.76 7.00 11.40
C ASP A 317 -25.15 8.39 11.57
N THR A 318 -25.53 9.05 12.66
CA THR A 318 -25.06 10.40 13.05
C THR A 318 -24.35 10.39 14.42
N GLY A 319 -24.00 9.20 14.94
CA GLY A 319 -23.29 9.04 16.20
C GLY A 319 -21.87 9.59 16.13
N ASP A 320 -21.31 9.89 17.30
CA ASP A 320 -19.91 10.28 17.39
C ASP A 320 -19.00 9.11 17.06
N PHE A 321 -18.03 9.35 16.17
CA PHE A 321 -17.12 8.30 15.69
C PHE A 321 -16.34 7.62 16.82
N PHE A 322 -15.84 8.40 17.80
CA PHE A 322 -15.06 7.85 18.89
C PHE A 322 -15.92 7.08 19.88
N GLU A 323 -17.09 7.63 20.25
CA GLU A 323 -18.00 6.94 21.13
C GLU A 323 -18.43 5.59 20.56
N GLN A 324 -18.66 5.52 19.26
CA GLN A 324 -19.03 4.28 18.58
C GLN A 324 -17.84 3.32 18.48
N GLN A 325 -16.65 3.80 18.09
CA GLN A 325 -15.43 2.99 17.99
C GLN A 325 -15.06 2.35 19.33
N GLU A 326 -15.36 3.01 20.44
CA GLU A 326 -15.07 2.50 21.79
C GLU A 326 -16.07 1.46 22.29
N GLN A 327 -17.22 1.31 21.63
CA GLN A 327 -18.20 0.27 22.01
C GLN A 327 -17.60 -1.12 21.82
N PRO A 328 -17.69 -2.01 22.81
CA PRO A 328 -17.16 -3.36 22.69
C PRO A 328 -17.89 -4.15 21.59
N VAL A 329 -17.18 -5.01 20.90
CA VAL A 329 -17.71 -5.98 19.94
C VAL A 329 -17.19 -7.36 20.29
N THR A 330 -18.03 -8.38 20.17
CA THR A 330 -17.59 -9.77 20.37
C THR A 330 -17.05 -10.30 19.05
N LEU A 331 -15.77 -10.60 19.02
CA LEU A 331 -15.13 -11.18 17.84
C LEU A 331 -15.42 -12.68 17.74
N HIS A 332 -15.70 -13.14 16.55
CA HIS A 332 -15.93 -14.55 16.22
C HIS A 332 -14.94 -15.00 15.15
N THR A 333 -14.69 -16.29 15.06
CA THR A 333 -13.97 -16.82 13.90
C THR A 333 -14.96 -17.00 12.76
N VAL A 334 -14.83 -16.22 11.71
CA VAL A 334 -15.65 -16.34 10.51
C VAL A 334 -15.33 -17.67 9.82
N THR A 335 -16.37 -18.46 9.52
CA THR A 335 -16.23 -19.74 8.81
C THR A 335 -16.70 -19.67 7.36
N LEU A 336 -17.28 -18.54 6.94
CA LEU A 336 -17.74 -18.31 5.59
C LEU A 336 -16.54 -18.25 4.63
N LEU A 337 -16.59 -19.03 3.54
CA LEU A 337 -15.49 -19.08 2.56
C LEU A 337 -15.78 -18.30 1.28
N ASN A 338 -17.00 -17.81 1.09
CA ASN A 338 -17.35 -17.03 -0.08
C ASN A 338 -18.41 -15.97 0.25
N LEU A 339 -18.13 -14.72 -0.12
CA LEU A 339 -19.06 -13.59 -0.04
C LEU A 339 -19.67 -13.35 -1.40
N GLN A 340 -21.02 -13.26 -1.43
CA GLN A 340 -21.78 -12.91 -2.63
C GLN A 340 -23.08 -12.21 -2.25
N ALA A 341 -23.53 -11.30 -3.13
CA ALA A 341 -24.83 -10.65 -3.00
C ALA A 341 -25.76 -11.22 -4.08
N VAL A 342 -26.67 -12.11 -3.69
CA VAL A 342 -27.70 -12.66 -4.59
C VAL A 342 -29.05 -12.45 -3.96
N ASN A 343 -29.98 -11.86 -4.72
CA ASN A 343 -31.38 -11.84 -4.37
C ASN A 343 -32.09 -13.05 -5.03
N PRO A 344 -32.87 -13.83 -4.28
CA PRO A 344 -33.65 -14.92 -4.86
C PRO A 344 -34.55 -14.42 -6.00
N GLY A 345 -34.54 -15.12 -7.12
CA GLY A 345 -35.38 -14.80 -8.29
C GLY A 345 -34.71 -13.93 -9.35
N GLN A 346 -33.47 -13.47 -9.16
CA GLN A 346 -32.71 -12.77 -10.20
C GLN A 346 -32.15 -13.73 -11.25
N THR A 347 -32.10 -13.29 -12.51
CA THR A 347 -31.41 -13.98 -13.61
C THR A 347 -29.92 -13.65 -13.55
N LEU A 348 -29.11 -14.65 -13.24
CA LEU A 348 -27.64 -14.50 -13.26
C LEU A 348 -27.15 -14.43 -14.72
N LEU A 349 -26.37 -13.41 -15.05
CA LEU A 349 -25.84 -13.15 -16.39
C LEU A 349 -24.33 -13.32 -16.48
N ALA A 350 -23.60 -12.99 -15.40
CA ALA A 350 -22.16 -13.16 -15.32
C ALA A 350 -21.70 -13.26 -13.86
N SER A 351 -20.52 -13.84 -13.67
CA SER A 351 -19.87 -13.91 -12.36
C SER A 351 -18.35 -13.88 -12.47
N HIS A 352 -17.71 -13.34 -11.42
CA HIS A 352 -16.28 -13.41 -11.19
C HIS A 352 -16.01 -13.80 -9.74
N VAL A 353 -15.08 -14.72 -9.51
CA VAL A 353 -14.61 -15.12 -8.17
C VAL A 353 -13.20 -14.61 -7.97
N SER A 354 -12.98 -13.87 -6.87
CA SER A 354 -11.67 -13.31 -6.54
C SER A 354 -10.65 -14.40 -6.19
N PRO A 355 -9.34 -14.07 -6.23
CA PRO A 355 -8.34 -14.80 -5.47
C PRO A 355 -8.70 -14.87 -3.97
N PRO A 356 -8.11 -15.82 -3.20
CA PRO A 356 -8.29 -15.89 -1.76
C PRO A 356 -7.82 -14.62 -1.04
N LEU A 357 -8.53 -14.23 0.04
CA LEU A 357 -8.18 -13.08 0.89
C LEU A 357 -6.72 -13.13 1.37
N GLY A 358 -6.20 -14.31 1.72
CA GLY A 358 -4.80 -14.46 2.15
C GLY A 358 -3.80 -13.94 1.13
N ASP A 359 -4.05 -14.15 -0.16
CA ASP A 359 -3.20 -13.66 -1.25
C ASP A 359 -3.31 -12.15 -1.40
N ASP A 360 -4.50 -11.59 -1.20
CA ASP A 360 -4.73 -10.15 -1.21
C ASP A 360 -4.04 -9.43 -0.04
N LEU A 361 -4.07 -10.02 1.17
CA LEU A 361 -3.36 -9.48 2.33
C LEU A 361 -1.83 -9.42 2.10
N VAL A 362 -1.28 -10.36 1.33
CA VAL A 362 0.13 -10.30 0.90
C VAL A 362 0.35 -9.09 0.00
N VAL A 363 -0.49 -8.86 -1.01
CA VAL A 363 -0.43 -7.67 -1.87
C VAL A 363 -0.55 -6.40 -1.03
N THR A 364 -1.53 -6.32 -0.15
CA THR A 364 -1.78 -5.18 0.74
C THR A 364 -0.52 -4.78 1.50
N ASN A 365 0.21 -5.73 2.08
CA ASN A 365 1.42 -5.46 2.83
C ASN A 365 2.65 -5.21 1.95
N LYS A 366 2.90 -6.04 0.91
CA LYS A 366 4.09 -5.97 0.05
C LYS A 366 4.19 -4.66 -0.73
N VAL A 367 3.09 -4.21 -1.35
CA VAL A 367 3.07 -2.99 -2.16
C VAL A 367 2.42 -1.81 -1.43
N SER A 368 1.98 -2.02 -0.20
CA SER A 368 1.36 -0.97 0.63
C SER A 368 0.06 -0.43 0.03
N GLN A 369 -0.79 -1.30 -0.53
CA GLN A 369 -2.00 -0.89 -1.21
C GLN A 369 -3.04 -0.33 -0.20
N ASN A 370 -3.44 0.93 -0.40
CA ASN A 370 -4.33 1.63 0.53
C ASN A 370 -5.78 1.14 0.38
N LEU A 371 -6.29 1.11 -0.85
CA LEU A 371 -7.68 0.69 -1.11
C LEU A 371 -7.96 -0.73 -0.60
N HIS A 372 -7.03 -1.67 -0.80
CA HIS A 372 -7.20 -3.05 -0.34
C HIS A 372 -7.24 -3.14 1.19
N ALA A 373 -6.44 -2.32 1.89
CA ALA A 373 -6.50 -2.24 3.36
C ALA A 373 -7.85 -1.66 3.83
N GLU A 374 -8.37 -0.64 3.15
CA GLU A 374 -9.67 -0.04 3.47
C GLU A 374 -10.83 -1.00 3.20
N ILE A 375 -10.82 -1.70 2.07
CA ILE A 375 -11.83 -2.73 1.77
C ILE A 375 -11.76 -3.86 2.80
N THR A 376 -10.56 -4.28 3.21
CA THR A 376 -10.37 -5.26 4.29
C THR A 376 -10.97 -4.76 5.60
N LEU A 377 -10.75 -3.48 5.95
CA LEU A 377 -11.34 -2.86 7.13
C LEU A 377 -12.88 -2.89 7.08
N ARG A 378 -13.47 -2.50 5.93
CA ARG A 378 -14.93 -2.55 5.74
C ARG A 378 -15.47 -3.98 5.81
N THR A 379 -14.74 -4.95 5.25
CA THR A 379 -15.09 -6.37 5.30
C THR A 379 -15.09 -6.89 6.73
N LEU A 380 -14.11 -6.48 7.54
CA LEU A 380 -14.07 -6.80 8.98
C LEU A 380 -15.32 -6.25 9.70
N GLY A 381 -15.67 -4.98 9.48
CA GLY A 381 -16.89 -4.38 10.04
C GLY A 381 -18.16 -5.10 9.60
N LYS A 382 -18.22 -5.50 8.32
CA LYS A 382 -19.38 -6.20 7.75
C LYS A 382 -19.61 -7.60 8.34
N LEU A 383 -18.52 -8.33 8.61
CA LEU A 383 -18.60 -9.74 9.03
C LEU A 383 -18.59 -9.92 10.55
N GLU A 384 -17.91 -9.04 11.26
CA GLU A 384 -17.71 -9.14 12.72
C GLU A 384 -18.58 -8.16 13.52
N SER A 385 -19.24 -7.21 12.84
CA SER A 385 -20.10 -6.23 13.46
C SER A 385 -21.44 -6.12 12.71
N THR A 386 -21.78 -4.94 12.18
CA THR A 386 -23.11 -4.73 11.63
C THR A 386 -23.16 -4.51 10.13
N ASP A 387 -22.33 -3.59 9.58
CA ASP A 387 -22.65 -3.11 8.24
C ASP A 387 -21.47 -2.74 7.31
N GLY A 388 -20.24 -2.84 7.74
CA GLY A 388 -19.07 -2.50 6.93
C GLY A 388 -18.82 -0.99 6.76
N SER A 389 -19.30 -0.16 7.69
CA SER A 389 -18.94 1.25 7.80
C SER A 389 -17.48 1.42 8.29
N LEU A 390 -16.96 2.63 8.16
CA LEU A 390 -15.63 2.98 8.69
C LEU A 390 -15.54 2.72 10.19
N VAL A 391 -16.52 3.20 10.92
CA VAL A 391 -16.54 3.07 12.39
C VAL A 391 -16.63 1.61 12.81
N GLU A 392 -17.44 0.78 12.15
CA GLU A 392 -17.55 -0.63 12.51
C GLU A 392 -16.26 -1.41 12.20
N GLY A 393 -15.61 -1.12 11.08
CA GLY A 393 -14.31 -1.70 10.75
C GLY A 393 -13.23 -1.33 11.77
N THR A 394 -13.12 -0.05 12.13
CA THR A 394 -12.13 0.41 13.13
C THR A 394 -12.46 -0.13 14.53
N ARG A 395 -13.73 -0.28 14.88
CA ARG A 395 -14.21 -0.90 16.12
C ARG A 395 -13.75 -2.36 16.25
N VAL A 396 -13.89 -3.14 15.18
CA VAL A 396 -13.41 -4.54 15.13
C VAL A 396 -11.89 -4.61 15.30
N VAL A 397 -11.14 -3.77 14.56
CA VAL A 397 -9.68 -3.68 14.69
C VAL A 397 -9.29 -3.29 16.12
N ARG A 398 -9.94 -2.27 16.69
CA ARG A 398 -9.69 -1.84 18.06
C ARG A 398 -9.91 -2.97 19.07
N GLN A 399 -11.00 -3.71 18.96
CA GLN A 399 -11.31 -4.83 19.86
C GLN A 399 -10.26 -5.95 19.75
N PHE A 400 -9.82 -6.28 18.53
CA PHE A 400 -8.75 -7.25 18.31
C PHE A 400 -7.44 -6.79 18.95
N LEU A 401 -7.02 -5.54 18.76
CA LEU A 401 -5.78 -5.00 19.33
C LEU A 401 -5.78 -5.06 20.86
N ILE A 402 -6.91 -4.72 21.49
CA ILE A 402 -7.07 -4.84 22.95
C ILE A 402 -6.95 -6.31 23.38
N SER A 403 -7.58 -7.24 22.67
CA SER A 403 -7.50 -8.67 22.97
C SER A 403 -6.09 -9.24 22.76
N ALA A 404 -5.29 -8.64 21.89
CA ALA A 404 -3.88 -8.96 21.66
C ALA A 404 -2.94 -8.36 22.72
N GLY A 405 -3.49 -7.63 23.71
CA GLY A 405 -2.75 -7.06 24.84
C GLY A 405 -2.17 -5.67 24.59
N ILE A 406 -2.61 -4.97 23.54
CA ILE A 406 -2.23 -3.58 23.30
C ILE A 406 -3.11 -2.67 24.16
N ALA A 407 -2.48 -1.74 24.88
CA ALA A 407 -3.22 -0.81 25.73
C ALA A 407 -4.10 0.12 24.87
N PRO A 408 -5.38 0.35 25.22
CA PRO A 408 -6.27 1.22 24.46
C PRO A 408 -5.73 2.65 24.28
N ALA A 409 -4.90 3.11 25.23
CA ALA A 409 -4.27 4.43 25.18
C ALA A 409 -3.04 4.49 24.27
N ASP A 410 -2.64 3.42 23.59
CA ASP A 410 -1.46 3.40 22.75
C ASP A 410 -1.78 3.61 21.26
N PHE A 411 -3.06 3.73 20.90
CA PHE A 411 -3.47 3.94 19.50
C PHE A 411 -4.83 4.63 19.37
N VAL A 412 -4.95 5.41 18.33
CA VAL A 412 -6.19 6.00 17.80
C VAL A 412 -6.15 5.82 16.29
N LEU A 413 -7.17 5.18 15.71
CA LEU A 413 -7.24 4.89 14.29
C LEU A 413 -8.48 5.53 13.66
N TYR A 414 -8.29 6.19 12.53
CA TYR A 414 -9.34 6.83 11.74
C TYR A 414 -9.54 6.15 10.37
N ASP A 415 -8.63 5.25 10.01
CA ASP A 415 -8.71 4.46 8.79
C ASP A 415 -8.01 3.10 8.95
N GLY A 416 -8.02 2.28 7.89
CA GLY A 416 -7.35 0.98 7.88
C GLY A 416 -6.00 0.99 7.19
N CYS A 417 -5.68 2.04 6.45
CA CYS A 417 -4.51 2.10 5.57
C CYS A 417 -3.39 3.03 6.07
N GLY A 418 -3.71 3.95 6.99
CA GLY A 418 -2.78 4.94 7.51
C GLY A 418 -2.56 6.12 6.57
N LEU A 419 -3.54 6.49 5.75
CA LEU A 419 -3.53 7.73 4.99
C LEU A 419 -4.05 8.90 5.84
N SER A 420 -4.76 8.60 6.92
CA SER A 420 -5.24 9.61 7.87
C SER A 420 -4.09 10.36 8.53
N MET A 421 -4.13 11.69 8.43
CA MET A 421 -3.22 12.56 9.18
C MET A 421 -3.50 12.57 10.68
N GLN A 422 -4.64 12.00 11.11
CA GLN A 422 -5.10 11.99 12.49
C GLN A 422 -4.80 10.68 13.24
N ASP A 423 -4.33 9.64 12.54
CA ASP A 423 -3.91 8.41 13.19
C ASP A 423 -2.76 8.66 14.17
N LEU A 424 -2.88 8.11 15.38
CA LEU A 424 -1.89 8.25 16.44
C LEU A 424 -1.58 6.88 17.04
N VAL A 425 -0.31 6.46 17.01
CA VAL A 425 0.12 5.15 17.52
C VAL A 425 1.44 5.27 18.25
N ALA A 426 1.54 4.63 19.42
CA ALA A 426 2.79 4.49 20.14
C ALA A 426 3.65 3.34 19.54
N PRO A 427 4.96 3.49 19.36
CA PRO A 427 5.84 2.42 18.83
C PRO A 427 5.70 1.07 19.54
N ARG A 428 5.46 1.07 20.85
CA ARG A 428 5.26 -0.17 21.63
C ARG A 428 3.99 -0.94 21.25
N ALA A 429 2.98 -0.27 20.70
CA ALA A 429 1.78 -0.94 20.20
C ALA A 429 2.12 -1.90 19.05
N PHE A 430 2.98 -1.48 18.13
CA PHE A 430 3.44 -2.35 17.04
C PHE A 430 4.29 -3.50 17.53
N THR A 431 5.24 -3.28 18.45
CA THR A 431 6.05 -4.40 18.97
C THR A 431 5.20 -5.38 19.77
N THR A 432 4.18 -4.93 20.51
CA THR A 432 3.22 -5.80 21.20
C THR A 432 2.43 -6.63 20.20
N LEU A 433 1.88 -6.03 19.12
CA LEU A 433 1.21 -6.77 18.06
C LEU A 433 2.12 -7.83 17.43
N LEU A 434 3.34 -7.45 17.05
CA LEU A 434 4.29 -8.34 16.38
C LEU A 434 4.68 -9.53 17.27
N VAL A 435 4.90 -9.29 18.58
CA VAL A 435 5.16 -10.36 19.55
C VAL A 435 3.94 -11.27 19.70
N TYR A 436 2.74 -10.72 19.76
CA TYR A 436 1.50 -11.49 19.82
C TYR A 436 1.34 -12.35 18.57
N ALA A 437 1.44 -11.74 17.38
CA ALA A 437 1.28 -12.40 16.09
C ALA A 437 2.27 -13.57 15.89
N ALA A 438 3.52 -13.40 16.30
CA ALA A 438 4.54 -14.46 16.18
C ALA A 438 4.21 -15.76 16.94
N ARG A 439 3.23 -15.72 17.86
CA ARG A 439 2.78 -16.88 18.65
C ARG A 439 1.49 -17.51 18.13
N GLN A 440 0.87 -16.91 17.13
CA GLN A 440 -0.39 -17.37 16.56
C GLN A 440 -0.18 -18.36 15.42
N SER A 441 -1.16 -19.21 15.15
CA SER A 441 -1.13 -20.16 14.03
C SER A 441 -1.02 -19.47 12.66
N TRP A 442 -1.54 -18.25 12.53
CA TRP A 442 -1.44 -17.41 11.33
C TRP A 442 -0.19 -16.52 11.30
N GLY A 443 0.62 -16.53 12.36
CA GLY A 443 1.76 -15.61 12.51
C GLY A 443 2.82 -15.73 11.44
N GLU A 444 3.08 -16.91 10.92
CA GLU A 444 4.03 -17.10 9.82
C GLU A 444 3.48 -16.54 8.50
N ALA A 445 2.20 -16.73 8.18
CA ALA A 445 1.56 -16.14 7.02
C ALA A 445 1.59 -14.60 7.09
N PHE A 446 1.29 -14.04 8.26
CA PHE A 446 1.40 -12.59 8.48
C PHE A 446 2.84 -12.10 8.32
N ARG A 447 3.84 -12.76 8.91
CA ARG A 447 5.25 -12.38 8.79
C ARG A 447 5.72 -12.38 7.33
N THR A 448 5.40 -13.43 6.58
CA THR A 448 5.80 -13.58 5.17
C THR A 448 5.06 -12.65 4.22
N SER A 449 3.89 -12.13 4.63
CA SER A 449 3.18 -11.09 3.89
C SER A 449 3.91 -9.73 3.90
N LEU A 450 4.81 -9.49 4.86
CA LEU A 450 5.54 -8.23 4.96
C LEU A 450 6.63 -8.12 3.87
N PRO A 451 6.96 -6.90 3.40
CA PRO A 451 8.13 -6.65 2.56
C PRO A 451 9.41 -7.21 3.15
N VAL A 452 10.27 -7.78 2.31
CA VAL A 452 11.54 -8.39 2.73
C VAL A 452 12.71 -7.53 2.28
N GLY A 453 13.56 -7.16 3.23
CA GLY A 453 14.74 -6.33 2.98
C GLY A 453 15.65 -6.92 1.91
N GLY A 454 15.99 -6.13 0.89
CA GLY A 454 16.82 -6.52 -0.25
C GLY A 454 16.12 -7.40 -1.31
N VAL A 455 14.93 -7.94 -1.02
CA VAL A 455 14.28 -8.99 -1.82
C VAL A 455 13.04 -8.49 -2.54
N ASP A 456 12.01 -8.05 -1.80
CA ASP A 456 10.70 -7.78 -2.39
C ASP A 456 9.95 -6.58 -1.79
N GLY A 457 8.80 -6.28 -2.38
CA GLY A 457 7.88 -5.24 -1.92
C GLY A 457 8.56 -3.87 -1.82
N SER A 458 8.08 -3.05 -0.88
CA SER A 458 8.60 -1.70 -0.66
C SER A 458 10.04 -1.66 -0.09
N LEU A 459 10.64 -2.82 0.24
CA LEU A 459 12.01 -2.96 0.73
C LEU A 459 13.00 -3.57 -0.28
N SER A 460 12.57 -3.87 -1.50
CA SER A 460 13.39 -4.55 -2.53
C SER A 460 14.70 -3.83 -2.86
N SER A 461 14.76 -2.51 -2.73
CA SER A 461 15.95 -1.69 -2.99
C SER A 461 16.75 -1.33 -1.74
N ARG A 462 16.23 -1.65 -0.52
CA ARG A 462 16.82 -1.31 0.79
C ARG A 462 17.37 -2.55 1.49
N PHE A 463 18.33 -2.39 2.40
CA PHE A 463 18.86 -3.45 3.27
C PHE A 463 19.55 -4.62 2.55
N LYS A 464 20.28 -4.32 1.45
CA LYS A 464 21.01 -5.33 0.65
C LYS A 464 22.35 -5.77 1.27
N GLN A 465 22.71 -5.27 2.45
CA GLN A 465 23.92 -5.71 3.16
C GLN A 465 23.71 -7.14 3.75
N PRO A 466 24.76 -7.99 3.79
CA PRO A 466 24.63 -9.41 4.16
C PRO A 466 23.99 -9.70 5.52
N LEU A 467 24.05 -8.73 6.45
CA LEU A 467 23.42 -8.85 7.77
C LEU A 467 21.90 -8.74 7.71
N LEU A 468 21.35 -8.02 6.72
CA LEU A 468 19.93 -7.67 6.65
C LEU A 468 19.20 -8.24 5.42
N ASP A 469 19.94 -8.57 4.36
CA ASP A 469 19.42 -9.10 3.11
C ASP A 469 18.67 -10.43 3.36
N GLY A 470 17.36 -10.45 3.04
CA GLY A 470 16.49 -11.59 3.30
C GLY A 470 16.16 -11.86 4.78
N LYS A 471 16.63 -11.02 5.72
CA LYS A 471 16.49 -11.23 7.18
C LYS A 471 15.60 -10.20 7.88
N LEU A 472 15.13 -9.22 7.14
CA LEU A 472 14.25 -8.16 7.62
C LEU A 472 12.87 -8.32 6.95
N TYR A 473 11.82 -8.45 7.74
CA TYR A 473 10.42 -8.55 7.33
C TYR A 473 9.69 -7.35 7.94
N ALA A 474 9.47 -6.28 7.19
CA ALA A 474 8.95 -5.06 7.79
C ALA A 474 8.04 -4.27 6.86
N LYS A 475 7.00 -3.68 7.44
CA LYS A 475 6.11 -2.73 6.78
C LYS A 475 6.72 -1.33 6.85
N THR A 476 6.75 -0.65 5.71
CA THR A 476 7.10 0.77 5.61
C THR A 476 5.87 1.65 5.78
N GLY A 477 6.06 2.84 6.33
CA GLY A 477 5.08 3.95 6.33
C GLY A 477 5.73 5.24 5.84
N THR A 478 5.01 6.02 5.06
CA THR A 478 5.41 7.35 4.61
C THR A 478 4.16 8.18 4.35
N LEU A 479 4.06 9.32 5.01
CA LEU A 479 2.98 10.27 4.84
C LEU A 479 3.50 11.66 5.24
N GLY A 480 3.53 12.63 4.32
CA GLY A 480 4.00 13.99 4.61
C GLY A 480 5.29 14.02 5.43
N GLU A 481 5.15 14.46 6.67
CA GLU A 481 6.21 14.60 7.67
C GLU A 481 6.37 13.36 8.57
N ALA A 482 5.74 12.22 8.22
CA ALA A 482 5.80 11.00 9.01
C ALA A 482 6.45 9.84 8.24
N ARG A 483 7.27 9.08 8.96
CA ARG A 483 7.84 7.81 8.48
C ARG A 483 7.77 6.75 9.56
N ALA A 484 7.53 5.53 9.14
CA ALA A 484 7.51 4.37 10.03
C ALA A 484 8.14 3.14 9.37
N LEU A 485 8.71 2.27 10.21
CA LEU A 485 9.21 0.96 9.81
C LEU A 485 9.05 0.01 11.00
N SER A 486 8.18 -0.99 10.87
CA SER A 486 7.90 -1.94 11.95
C SER A 486 7.83 -3.37 11.41
N GLY A 487 8.38 -4.34 12.16
CA GLY A 487 8.40 -5.72 11.73
C GLY A 487 9.35 -6.60 12.53
N TYR A 488 9.86 -7.63 11.86
CA TYR A 488 10.75 -8.63 12.41
C TYR A 488 12.14 -8.53 11.79
N LEU A 489 13.16 -8.75 12.61
CA LEU A 489 14.56 -8.72 12.19
C LEU A 489 15.28 -9.93 12.79
N VAL A 490 15.97 -10.72 11.94
CA VAL A 490 16.91 -11.75 12.39
C VAL A 490 18.25 -11.10 12.67
N ALA A 491 18.63 -11.04 13.94
CA ALA A 491 19.85 -10.39 14.42
C ALA A 491 21.12 -11.21 14.15
N ALA A 492 22.30 -10.62 14.39
CA ALA A 492 23.59 -11.29 14.22
C ALA A 492 23.75 -12.57 15.08
N SER A 493 23.07 -12.65 16.21
CA SER A 493 23.01 -13.84 17.07
C SER A 493 22.17 -14.99 16.49
N GLY A 494 21.40 -14.74 15.43
CA GLY A 494 20.38 -15.65 14.90
C GLY A 494 19.02 -15.52 15.59
N GLN A 495 18.88 -14.70 16.64
CA GLN A 495 17.60 -14.45 17.28
C GLN A 495 16.74 -13.48 16.48
N THR A 496 15.44 -13.71 16.46
CA THR A 496 14.49 -12.77 15.87
C THR A 496 13.99 -11.79 16.92
N VAL A 497 13.98 -10.52 16.59
CA VAL A 497 13.41 -9.45 17.39
C VAL A 497 12.26 -8.77 16.65
N ALA A 498 11.27 -8.28 17.40
CA ALA A 498 10.24 -7.37 16.92
C ALA A 498 10.71 -5.94 17.15
N PHE A 499 10.48 -5.05 16.17
CA PHE A 499 10.85 -3.65 16.29
C PHE A 499 9.84 -2.71 15.65
N SER A 500 9.80 -1.48 16.13
CA SER A 500 9.10 -0.34 15.53
C SER A 500 9.99 0.89 15.64
N ILE A 501 10.18 1.58 14.52
CA ILE A 501 10.90 2.86 14.42
C ILE A 501 9.96 3.85 13.74
N MET A 502 9.66 4.95 14.41
CA MET A 502 8.77 5.99 13.91
C MET A 502 9.45 7.35 14.01
N CYS A 503 9.14 8.21 13.05
CA CYS A 503 9.66 9.57 12.97
C CYS A 503 8.56 10.48 12.46
N THR A 504 8.26 11.55 13.19
CA THR A 504 7.33 12.62 12.78
C THR A 504 8.01 13.97 12.84
N ASP A 505 7.37 14.99 12.29
CA ASP A 505 7.87 16.37 12.26
C ASP A 505 9.25 16.49 11.57
N HIS A 506 9.54 15.59 10.63
CA HIS A 506 10.74 15.69 9.82
C HIS A 506 10.51 16.60 8.60
N ARG A 507 11.60 17.15 8.07
CA ARG A 507 11.53 17.96 6.85
C ARG A 507 11.02 17.12 5.68
N PRO A 508 9.94 17.52 4.98
CA PRO A 508 9.39 16.78 3.85
C PRO A 508 10.42 16.50 2.77
N SER A 509 10.32 15.32 2.14
CA SER A 509 11.17 14.87 1.04
C SER A 509 12.68 14.76 1.37
N ALA A 510 13.09 14.92 2.64
CA ALA A 510 14.48 14.71 3.04
C ALA A 510 14.82 13.20 3.07
N PRO A 511 15.95 12.76 2.46
CA PRO A 511 16.34 11.34 2.51
C PRO A 511 17.02 10.95 3.83
N ALA A 512 17.40 11.94 4.66
CA ALA A 512 18.22 11.74 5.87
C ALA A 512 17.52 10.89 6.94
N ASP A 513 16.23 11.10 7.14
CA ASP A 513 15.40 10.35 8.08
C ASP A 513 15.31 8.87 7.70
N ARG A 514 15.10 8.54 6.41
CA ARG A 514 15.15 7.17 5.92
C ARG A 514 16.51 6.52 6.13
N ALA A 515 17.59 7.26 5.84
CA ALA A 515 18.96 6.78 6.06
C ALA A 515 19.25 6.56 7.55
N ALA A 516 18.72 7.41 8.43
CA ALA A 516 18.81 7.21 9.88
C ALA A 516 18.07 5.96 10.35
N MET A 517 16.84 5.72 9.87
CA MET A 517 16.11 4.47 10.14
C MET A 517 16.91 3.24 9.71
N ASP A 518 17.50 3.26 8.50
CA ASP A 518 18.29 2.13 8.00
C ASP A 518 19.52 1.84 8.88
N LYS A 519 20.18 2.89 9.37
CA LYS A 519 21.30 2.78 10.31
C LYS A 519 20.84 2.24 11.69
N ILE A 520 19.65 2.63 12.17
CA ILE A 520 19.09 2.13 13.42
C ILE A 520 18.77 0.65 13.30
N VAL A 521 18.14 0.21 12.20
CA VAL A 521 17.90 -1.23 11.92
C VAL A 521 19.20 -2.02 11.93
N ALA A 522 20.26 -1.51 11.28
CA ALA A 522 21.57 -2.14 11.29
C ALA A 522 22.15 -2.24 12.71
N ALA A 523 22.03 -1.18 13.52
CA ALA A 523 22.49 -1.18 14.90
C ALA A 523 21.72 -2.19 15.78
N ILE A 524 20.39 -2.34 15.58
CA ILE A 524 19.57 -3.37 16.25
C ILE A 524 20.08 -4.75 15.86
N ALA A 525 20.30 -5.01 14.55
CA ALA A 525 20.79 -6.30 14.07
C ALA A 525 22.18 -6.67 14.62
N GLU A 526 23.06 -5.70 14.77
CA GLU A 526 24.42 -5.92 15.22
C GLU A 526 24.54 -6.11 16.74
N SER A 527 23.61 -5.55 17.52
CA SER A 527 23.66 -5.51 18.98
C SER A 527 22.95 -6.70 19.64
N ASN A 528 22.23 -7.51 18.89
CA ASN A 528 21.42 -8.61 19.40
C ASN A 528 21.79 -9.96 18.82
#